data_3b7dae9f8dafda4fc7b6d1f6c17e388e
#
_entry.id   3b7dae9f8dafda4fc7b6d1f6c17e388e
#
_cell.length_a   1.000
_cell.length_b   1.000
_cell.length_c   1.000
_cell.angle_alpha   90.00
_cell.angle_beta   90.00
_cell.angle_gamma   90.00
#
_symmetry.space_group_name_H-M   'P 1'
#
loop_
_entity.id
_entity.type
_entity.pdbx_description
1 polymer ?
#
loop_
_entity_poly.entity_id
_entity_poly.type
_entity_poly.pdbx_seq_one_letter_code
_entity_poly.pdbx_strand_id
1 'polypeptide(L)'
;VVRKAPSSLSGLVPAARSPIIHEFSHTVNRYFDGSEIVASITNQVSRFDWAELYADHLLEWDERLSVALAAAHFDSVVVFAGAERTRFRDDQNYPYVVEPYFKGWLPLTDHPGSVLKLTPGERPLLIDLREDDFWHEAPAEPGGFWVDHFEIRQAASPAAVMKELGSLGARVTVIGEPTGHTDKFPSVNDTTLLSHLDYSRAYKTSYEVACIETANEIAAIGHIAAQRAISDGTSEFDLHHIYCAASGQTEADLPYPNIIALNEHASTLHYQKLQREAPKKTQSFLIDAGAQCNGYASDITRTCARDHSPFAALIDSMEIMQQTLCRKALSGTDFVELNDTAHRLLAGILKKHGLIRCDDDEAYAHGITRTFLPHGLGHLLGLQVHDVGGRLASSGGERRDPPGEHPMLRLTRMLEPGFVVTIEPGIYFIPSLLDELKKTALGRSVNWDNIETLLPCGGIRVEDDVLVTDTGSRNLTRPALLNAAES
;
A
#
# COMPACT_ATOMS: atom_id res chain seq x y z
N VAL A 1 23.75 -65.84 3.89
CA VAL A 1 24.79 -65.75 2.87
C VAL A 1 24.95 -64.27 2.53
N VAL A 2 25.98 -63.67 3.11
CA VAL A 2 26.40 -62.28 2.88
C VAL A 2 27.17 -62.24 1.57
N ARG A 3 26.79 -61.37 0.64
CA ARG A 3 27.65 -60.98 -0.49
C ARG A 3 28.04 -59.53 -0.36
N LYS A 4 29.38 -59.31 -0.25
CA LYS A 4 30.05 -58.02 -0.31
C LYS A 4 29.84 -57.33 -1.68
N ALA A 5 29.57 -55.99 -1.66
CA ALA A 5 29.63 -55.14 -2.84
C ALA A 5 31.09 -54.69 -3.13
N PRO A 6 31.47 -54.46 -4.39
CA PRO A 6 32.78 -53.95 -4.73
C PRO A 6 32.89 -52.43 -4.62
N SER A 7 34.01 -51.98 -4.13
CA SER A 7 34.46 -50.59 -4.08
C SER A 7 34.92 -50.11 -5.46
N SER A 8 34.68 -48.84 -5.73
CA SER A 8 35.29 -47.91 -6.69
C SER A 8 34.34 -47.37 -7.78
N LEU A 9 33.96 -46.13 -7.56
CA LEU A 9 33.70 -45.16 -8.64
C LEU A 9 34.27 -43.80 -8.20
N SER A 10 35.52 -43.61 -8.54
CA SER A 10 36.17 -42.30 -8.64
C SER A 10 35.75 -41.69 -9.97
N GLY A 11 35.11 -40.53 -9.96
CA GLY A 11 34.78 -39.83 -11.19
C GLY A 11 33.66 -38.80 -10.99
N LEU A 12 33.76 -37.93 -9.97
CA LEU A 12 32.94 -36.73 -9.90
C LEU A 12 33.56 -35.67 -10.82
N VAL A 13 32.96 -35.48 -11.99
CA VAL A 13 33.15 -34.30 -12.83
C VAL A 13 32.62 -33.10 -12.04
N PRO A 14 33.38 -32.00 -11.87
CA PRO A 14 32.84 -30.79 -11.24
C PRO A 14 31.72 -30.25 -12.12
N ALA A 15 30.52 -30.16 -11.56
CA ALA A 15 29.43 -29.46 -12.21
C ALA A 15 29.87 -28.02 -12.50
N ALA A 16 29.93 -27.65 -13.75
CA ALA A 16 30.14 -26.28 -14.19
C ALA A 16 29.01 -25.44 -13.60
N ARG A 17 29.36 -24.54 -12.69
CA ARG A 17 28.40 -23.56 -12.17
C ARG A 17 27.87 -22.72 -13.35
N SER A 18 26.55 -22.63 -13.51
CA SER A 18 25.95 -21.82 -14.53
C SER A 18 26.42 -20.37 -14.40
N PRO A 19 26.85 -19.71 -15.48
CA PRO A 19 27.31 -18.32 -15.46
C PRO A 19 26.25 -17.36 -14.87
N ILE A 20 24.98 -17.70 -15.05
CA ILE A 20 23.82 -16.90 -14.57
C ILE A 20 23.82 -16.78 -13.04
N ILE A 21 24.16 -17.84 -12.30
CA ILE A 21 24.18 -17.80 -10.82
C ILE A 21 25.34 -16.94 -10.30
N HIS A 22 26.44 -16.87 -11.04
CA HIS A 22 27.60 -16.07 -10.63
C HIS A 22 27.40 -14.58 -10.87
N GLU A 23 26.74 -14.19 -11.95
CA GLU A 23 26.39 -12.78 -12.23
C GLU A 23 25.34 -12.25 -11.25
N PHE A 24 24.31 -13.03 -10.93
CA PHE A 24 23.27 -12.65 -9.97
C PHE A 24 23.84 -12.38 -8.56
N SER A 25 24.73 -13.26 -8.08
CA SER A 25 25.43 -13.09 -6.80
C SER A 25 26.34 -11.85 -6.76
N HIS A 26 26.96 -11.48 -7.90
CA HIS A 26 27.81 -10.29 -7.97
C HIS A 26 27.02 -8.98 -8.07
N THR A 27 25.84 -9.00 -8.63
CA THR A 27 24.97 -7.80 -8.75
C THR A 27 24.37 -7.46 -7.39
N VAL A 28 23.84 -8.44 -6.68
CA VAL A 28 23.27 -8.23 -5.33
C VAL A 28 24.35 -7.81 -4.32
N ASN A 29 25.50 -8.47 -4.30
CA ASN A 29 26.62 -8.12 -3.39
C ASN A 29 27.33 -6.79 -3.70
N ARG A 30 27.07 -6.15 -4.85
CA ARG A 30 27.63 -4.82 -5.16
C ARG A 30 26.90 -3.68 -4.48
N TYR A 31 25.67 -3.90 -4.04
CA TYR A 31 24.78 -2.82 -3.58
C TYR A 31 24.42 -2.92 -2.09
N PHE A 32 24.68 -4.03 -1.39
CA PHE A 32 24.18 -4.20 -0.03
C PHE A 32 25.19 -4.88 0.91
N ASP A 33 25.52 -4.18 2.00
CA ASP A 33 25.91 -4.84 3.26
C ASP A 33 24.61 -5.02 4.08
N GLY A 34 24.10 -6.25 4.13
CA GLY A 34 22.86 -6.59 4.81
C GLY A 34 22.84 -6.23 6.31
N SER A 35 24.00 -6.07 6.94
CA SER A 35 24.11 -5.67 8.35
C SER A 35 23.76 -4.19 8.57
N GLU A 36 24.06 -3.31 7.63
CA GLU A 36 23.74 -1.88 7.72
C GLU A 36 22.25 -1.63 7.52
N ILE A 37 21.58 -2.40 6.64
CA ILE A 37 20.14 -2.29 6.41
C ILE A 37 19.35 -2.69 7.66
N VAL A 38 19.68 -3.85 8.26
CA VAL A 38 19.03 -4.33 9.49
C VAL A 38 19.23 -3.33 10.63
N ALA A 39 20.43 -2.76 10.76
CA ALA A 39 20.71 -1.73 11.77
C ALA A 39 19.92 -0.44 11.53
N SER A 40 19.75 -0.01 10.27
CA SER A 40 18.95 1.17 9.92
C SER A 40 17.46 0.97 10.26
N ILE A 41 16.87 -0.14 9.84
CA ILE A 41 15.47 -0.47 10.15
C ILE A 41 15.25 -0.60 11.66
N THR A 42 16.16 -1.26 12.39
CA THR A 42 16.07 -1.41 13.84
C THR A 42 16.12 -0.07 14.56
N ASN A 43 16.97 0.86 14.12
CA ASN A 43 17.07 2.20 14.70
C ASN A 43 15.79 3.03 14.46
N GLN A 44 15.14 2.90 13.29
CA GLN A 44 13.90 3.59 12.97
C GLN A 44 12.74 3.12 13.85
N VAL A 45 12.62 1.79 14.04
CA VAL A 45 11.59 1.21 14.91
C VAL A 45 11.79 1.61 16.38
N SER A 46 13.02 1.83 16.83
CA SER A 46 13.35 2.13 18.24
C SER A 46 13.06 3.57 18.68
N ARG A 47 12.71 4.49 17.78
CA ARG A 47 12.50 5.92 18.13
C ARG A 47 11.17 6.21 18.83
N PHE A 48 10.19 5.30 18.73
CA PHE A 48 8.87 5.47 19.34
C PHE A 48 8.76 4.64 20.63
N ASP A 49 8.07 5.17 21.62
CA ASP A 49 7.56 4.37 22.73
C ASP A 49 6.28 3.65 22.27
N TRP A 50 6.48 2.49 21.64
CA TRP A 50 5.41 1.68 21.10
C TRP A 50 4.38 1.25 22.17
N ALA A 51 4.83 1.01 23.40
CA ALA A 51 3.95 0.56 24.48
C ALA A 51 2.98 1.67 24.91
N GLU A 52 3.48 2.91 25.05
CA GLU A 52 2.66 4.08 25.40
C GLU A 52 1.66 4.39 24.27
N LEU A 53 2.16 4.54 23.05
CA LEU A 53 1.32 4.83 21.88
C LEU A 53 0.23 3.79 21.67
N TYR A 54 0.55 2.51 21.88
CA TYR A 54 -0.38 1.42 21.68
C TYR A 54 -1.45 1.35 22.78
N ALA A 55 -1.10 1.65 24.02
CA ALA A 55 -2.07 1.73 25.10
C ALA A 55 -3.16 2.78 24.82
N ASP A 56 -2.76 3.98 24.36
CA ASP A 56 -3.69 5.05 23.98
C ASP A 56 -4.53 4.65 22.75
N HIS A 57 -3.92 3.99 21.77
CA HIS A 57 -4.61 3.47 20.60
C HIS A 57 -5.74 2.50 20.98
N LEU A 58 -5.48 1.57 21.88
CA LEU A 58 -6.52 0.61 22.34
C LEU A 58 -7.68 1.32 23.03
N LEU A 59 -7.43 2.35 23.83
CA LEU A 59 -8.49 3.14 24.45
C LEU A 59 -9.39 3.82 23.44
N GLU A 60 -8.78 4.48 22.43
CA GLU A 60 -9.54 5.12 21.35
C GLU A 60 -10.34 4.09 20.52
N TRP A 61 -9.75 2.93 20.22
CA TRP A 61 -10.42 1.90 19.43
C TRP A 61 -11.55 1.23 20.21
N ASP A 62 -11.42 1.06 21.52
CA ASP A 62 -12.50 0.54 22.38
C ASP A 62 -13.68 1.52 22.43
N GLU A 63 -13.41 2.83 22.54
CA GLU A 63 -14.45 3.87 22.48
C GLU A 63 -15.19 3.87 21.14
N ARG A 64 -14.45 3.84 20.02
CA ARG A 64 -15.03 3.77 18.67
C ARG A 64 -15.85 2.51 18.47
N LEU A 65 -15.36 1.36 18.95
CA LEU A 65 -16.09 0.10 18.90
C LEU A 65 -17.37 0.16 19.74
N SER A 66 -17.32 0.74 20.95
CA SER A 66 -18.47 0.92 21.82
C SER A 66 -19.60 1.70 21.12
N VAL A 67 -19.26 2.81 20.46
CA VAL A 67 -20.22 3.61 19.68
C VAL A 67 -20.81 2.81 18.51
N ALA A 68 -19.96 2.09 17.78
CA ALA A 68 -20.37 1.31 16.61
C ALA A 68 -21.30 0.14 16.99
N LEU A 69 -20.97 -0.60 18.05
CA LEU A 69 -21.79 -1.70 18.56
C LEU A 69 -23.13 -1.22 19.10
N ALA A 70 -23.15 -0.10 19.83
CA ALA A 70 -24.40 0.49 20.32
C ALA A 70 -25.32 0.89 19.15
N ALA A 71 -24.78 1.50 18.10
CA ALA A 71 -25.55 1.86 16.90
C ALA A 71 -26.11 0.64 16.15
N ALA A 72 -25.35 -0.47 16.13
CA ALA A 72 -25.72 -1.73 15.49
C ALA A 72 -26.53 -2.68 16.42
N HIS A 73 -26.78 -2.31 17.67
CA HIS A 73 -27.52 -3.09 18.69
C HIS A 73 -26.84 -4.40 19.08
N PHE A 74 -25.49 -4.46 19.07
CA PHE A 74 -24.71 -5.58 19.57
C PHE A 74 -23.99 -5.21 20.88
N ASP A 75 -23.59 -6.23 21.65
CA ASP A 75 -22.82 -6.07 22.88
C ASP A 75 -21.33 -6.35 22.65
N SER A 76 -21.01 -7.22 21.68
CA SER A 76 -19.63 -7.61 21.36
C SER A 76 -19.49 -8.01 19.89
N VAL A 77 -18.26 -8.05 19.43
CA VAL A 77 -17.88 -8.52 18.10
C VAL A 77 -16.78 -9.56 18.17
N VAL A 78 -16.82 -10.51 17.25
CA VAL A 78 -15.77 -11.48 17.01
C VAL A 78 -15.14 -11.16 15.66
N VAL A 79 -13.83 -10.93 15.62
CA VAL A 79 -13.08 -10.63 14.39
C VAL A 79 -12.21 -11.84 14.06
N PHE A 80 -12.41 -12.40 12.87
CA PHE A 80 -11.57 -13.48 12.36
C PHE A 80 -10.36 -12.89 11.63
N ALA A 81 -9.17 -13.44 11.89
CA ALA A 81 -7.94 -13.03 11.21
C ALA A 81 -7.95 -13.32 9.68
N GLY A 82 -8.92 -14.12 9.24
CA GLY A 82 -8.93 -14.70 7.89
C GLY A 82 -8.35 -16.11 7.93
N ALA A 83 -8.37 -16.79 6.80
CA ALA A 83 -7.87 -18.15 6.68
C ALA A 83 -7.05 -18.31 5.40
N GLU A 84 -6.11 -19.22 5.42
CA GLU A 84 -5.46 -19.68 4.20
C GLU A 84 -6.49 -20.32 3.25
N ARG A 85 -6.34 -20.10 1.96
CA ARG A 85 -7.23 -20.63 0.92
C ARG A 85 -6.44 -21.46 -0.08
N THR A 86 -6.72 -22.74 -0.13
CA THR A 86 -6.11 -23.63 -1.11
C THR A 86 -6.60 -23.32 -2.54
N ARG A 87 -5.69 -23.35 -3.50
CA ARG A 87 -6.00 -23.14 -4.91
C ARG A 87 -6.87 -24.29 -5.43
N PHE A 88 -7.73 -23.98 -6.40
CA PHE A 88 -8.63 -24.99 -6.98
C PHE A 88 -7.84 -26.16 -7.56
N ARG A 89 -8.12 -27.38 -7.07
CA ARG A 89 -7.48 -28.66 -7.46
C ARG A 89 -5.95 -28.67 -7.31
N ASP A 90 -5.43 -27.96 -6.30
CA ASP A 90 -4.02 -27.88 -5.95
C ASP A 90 -3.87 -28.13 -4.44
N ASP A 91 -2.69 -28.42 -3.97
CA ASP A 91 -2.31 -28.51 -2.55
C ASP A 91 -1.59 -27.25 -2.07
N GLN A 92 -1.42 -26.22 -2.95
CA GLN A 92 -0.82 -24.96 -2.63
C GLN A 92 -1.87 -23.90 -2.25
N ASN A 93 -1.56 -23.06 -1.28
CA ASN A 93 -2.42 -21.96 -0.88
C ASN A 93 -2.17 -20.70 -1.72
N TYR A 94 -3.18 -19.83 -1.77
CA TYR A 94 -2.98 -18.42 -2.12
C TYR A 94 -2.21 -17.73 -0.99
N PRO A 95 -1.46 -16.64 -1.27
CA PRO A 95 -0.89 -15.82 -0.21
C PRO A 95 -1.95 -15.42 0.81
N TYR A 96 -1.64 -15.59 2.10
CA TYR A 96 -2.51 -15.18 3.19
C TYR A 96 -2.49 -13.66 3.32
N VAL A 97 -3.65 -13.07 3.54
CA VAL A 97 -3.80 -11.65 3.84
C VAL A 97 -4.69 -11.53 5.07
N VAL A 98 -4.15 -10.94 6.12
CA VAL A 98 -4.86 -10.76 7.39
C VAL A 98 -6.01 -9.77 7.24
N GLU A 99 -7.12 -10.05 7.93
CA GLU A 99 -8.30 -9.19 7.98
C GLU A 99 -7.94 -7.81 8.60
N PRO A 100 -8.30 -6.68 7.97
CA PRO A 100 -7.88 -5.35 8.41
C PRO A 100 -8.30 -4.97 9.84
N TYR A 101 -9.51 -5.32 10.28
CA TYR A 101 -9.95 -5.04 11.64
C TYR A 101 -9.21 -5.89 12.67
N PHE A 102 -8.80 -7.12 12.32
CA PHE A 102 -7.98 -7.95 13.18
C PHE A 102 -6.61 -7.30 13.41
N LYS A 103 -5.89 -6.96 12.33
CA LYS A 103 -4.56 -6.35 12.45
C LYS A 103 -4.57 -4.89 12.97
N GLY A 104 -5.72 -4.23 12.93
CA GLY A 104 -5.89 -2.92 13.57
C GLY A 104 -5.88 -3.00 15.08
N TRP A 105 -6.45 -4.07 15.66
CA TRP A 105 -6.41 -4.33 17.11
C TRP A 105 -5.07 -4.86 17.58
N LEU A 106 -4.36 -5.64 16.77
CA LEU A 106 -3.08 -6.25 17.18
C LEU A 106 -2.16 -6.47 15.99
N PRO A 107 -0.85 -6.22 16.16
CA PRO A 107 0.12 -6.25 15.06
C PRO A 107 0.53 -7.69 14.69
N LEU A 108 -0.47 -8.57 14.46
CA LEU A 108 -0.28 -9.93 13.99
C LEU A 108 -0.75 -10.05 12.55
N THR A 109 0.16 -10.34 11.62
CA THR A 109 -0.13 -10.42 10.18
C THR A 109 0.01 -11.82 9.60
N ASP A 110 0.49 -12.79 10.39
CA ASP A 110 0.86 -14.14 9.98
C ASP A 110 0.18 -15.26 10.80
N HIS A 111 -0.99 -14.99 11.43
CA HIS A 111 -1.73 -15.91 12.28
C HIS A 111 -3.10 -16.29 11.68
N PRO A 112 -3.14 -17.02 10.54
CA PRO A 112 -4.38 -17.42 9.89
C PRO A 112 -5.22 -18.30 10.82
N GLY A 113 -6.55 -18.10 10.77
CA GLY A 113 -7.51 -18.87 11.55
C GLY A 113 -7.66 -18.43 13.02
N SER A 114 -6.82 -17.49 13.48
CA SER A 114 -6.96 -16.91 14.83
C SER A 114 -8.19 -16.02 14.92
N VAL A 115 -8.66 -15.79 16.15
CA VAL A 115 -9.92 -15.09 16.40
C VAL A 115 -9.75 -14.11 17.55
N LEU A 116 -10.25 -12.90 17.38
CA LEU A 116 -10.28 -11.86 18.40
C LEU A 116 -11.73 -11.60 18.83
N LYS A 117 -12.03 -11.74 20.12
CA LYS A 117 -13.32 -11.36 20.69
C LYS A 117 -13.17 -10.06 21.46
N LEU A 118 -14.01 -9.10 21.14
CA LEU A 118 -14.01 -7.74 21.67
C LEU A 118 -15.36 -7.45 22.34
N THR A 119 -15.30 -7.02 23.60
CA THR A 119 -16.43 -6.49 24.35
C THR A 119 -15.96 -5.17 24.97
N PRO A 120 -16.58 -4.02 24.65
CA PRO A 120 -16.12 -2.73 25.14
C PRO A 120 -15.96 -2.72 26.68
N GLY A 121 -14.84 -2.16 27.14
CA GLY A 121 -14.49 -2.08 28.56
C GLY A 121 -14.03 -3.41 29.19
N GLU A 122 -13.94 -4.50 28.45
CA GLU A 122 -13.36 -5.77 28.88
C GLU A 122 -11.99 -5.99 28.24
N ARG A 123 -11.13 -6.77 28.89
CA ARG A 123 -9.85 -7.18 28.30
C ARG A 123 -10.11 -8.03 27.06
N PRO A 124 -9.61 -7.68 25.88
CA PRO A 124 -9.84 -8.44 24.65
C PRO A 124 -9.31 -9.87 24.74
N LEU A 125 -10.02 -10.84 24.15
CA LEU A 125 -9.62 -12.24 24.11
C LEU A 125 -9.10 -12.60 22.71
N LEU A 126 -7.82 -12.93 22.62
CA LEU A 126 -7.22 -13.55 21.43
C LEU A 126 -7.23 -15.08 21.60
N ILE A 127 -7.83 -15.77 20.66
CA ILE A 127 -7.70 -17.22 20.52
C ILE A 127 -6.74 -17.46 19.36
N ASP A 128 -5.50 -17.78 19.70
CA ASP A 128 -4.39 -17.96 18.77
C ASP A 128 -4.39 -19.39 18.24
N LEU A 129 -4.62 -19.55 16.93
CA LEU A 129 -4.57 -20.85 16.28
C LEU A 129 -3.13 -21.22 15.94
N ARG A 130 -2.65 -22.33 16.53
CA ARG A 130 -1.33 -22.88 16.26
C ARG A 130 -1.47 -24.38 16.04
N GLU A 131 -1.62 -24.74 14.77
CA GLU A 131 -1.67 -26.15 14.38
C GLU A 131 -0.25 -26.73 14.38
N ASP A 132 -0.09 -27.89 14.98
CA ASP A 132 1.16 -28.64 14.96
C ASP A 132 1.11 -29.62 13.78
N ASP A 133 1.72 -29.26 12.69
CA ASP A 133 1.86 -30.13 11.53
C ASP A 133 3.35 -30.24 11.13
N PHE A 134 3.69 -31.25 10.35
CA PHE A 134 5.08 -31.47 9.93
C PHE A 134 5.42 -30.84 8.58
N TRP A 135 4.45 -30.15 7.96
CA TRP A 135 4.62 -29.47 6.66
C TRP A 135 4.99 -28.02 6.81
N HIS A 136 4.49 -27.36 7.86
CA HIS A 136 4.59 -25.92 8.03
C HIS A 136 5.17 -25.59 9.41
N GLU A 137 6.00 -24.57 9.46
CA GLU A 137 6.41 -23.96 10.71
C GLU A 137 5.21 -23.23 11.33
N ALA A 138 4.92 -23.53 12.60
CA ALA A 138 3.86 -22.79 13.30
C ALA A 138 4.21 -21.30 13.41
N PRO A 139 3.23 -20.38 13.36
CA PRO A 139 3.47 -18.99 13.62
C PRO A 139 4.25 -18.75 14.93
N ALA A 140 5.04 -17.69 15.00
CA ALA A 140 5.77 -17.33 16.21
C ALA A 140 4.81 -17.15 17.39
N GLU A 141 5.30 -17.38 18.63
CA GLU A 141 4.47 -17.07 19.80
C GLU A 141 4.15 -15.58 19.86
N PRO A 142 2.87 -15.21 20.16
CA PRO A 142 2.52 -13.82 20.37
C PRO A 142 3.46 -13.16 21.39
N GLY A 143 4.09 -12.06 21.01
CA GLY A 143 5.11 -11.40 21.82
C GLY A 143 5.23 -9.90 21.52
N GLY A 144 5.95 -9.18 22.39
CA GLY A 144 6.22 -7.76 22.22
C GLY A 144 5.34 -6.85 23.09
N PHE A 145 5.32 -5.57 22.76
CA PHE A 145 4.73 -4.49 23.55
C PHE A 145 3.22 -4.57 23.77
N TRP A 146 2.52 -5.35 22.97
CA TRP A 146 1.06 -5.39 22.92
C TRP A 146 0.44 -6.54 23.74
N VAL A 147 1.17 -7.64 24.03
CA VAL A 147 0.61 -8.90 24.55
C VAL A 147 -0.08 -8.75 25.92
N ASP A 148 0.44 -7.89 26.80
CA ASP A 148 -0.11 -7.68 28.13
C ASP A 148 -1.51 -7.06 28.14
N HIS A 149 -1.94 -6.50 27.02
CA HIS A 149 -3.29 -5.94 26.87
C HIS A 149 -4.37 -6.98 26.56
N PHE A 150 -3.97 -8.21 26.19
CA PHE A 150 -4.89 -9.29 25.76
C PHE A 150 -4.90 -10.46 26.71
N GLU A 151 -6.06 -11.10 26.87
CA GLU A 151 -6.13 -12.48 27.30
C GLU A 151 -5.82 -13.36 26.08
N ILE A 152 -4.77 -14.18 26.16
CA ILE A 152 -4.33 -15.03 25.04
C ILE A 152 -4.57 -16.50 25.39
N ARG A 153 -5.32 -17.21 24.55
CA ARG A 153 -5.53 -18.65 24.63
C ARG A 153 -5.05 -19.31 23.37
N GLN A 154 -4.29 -20.37 23.50
CA GLN A 154 -3.84 -21.16 22.35
C GLN A 154 -4.85 -22.24 22.01
N ALA A 155 -5.05 -22.48 20.71
CA ALA A 155 -5.88 -23.55 20.18
C ALA A 155 -5.09 -24.34 19.13
N ALA A 156 -5.14 -25.68 19.21
CA ALA A 156 -4.39 -26.59 18.35
C ALA A 156 -5.17 -26.99 17.07
N SER A 157 -6.36 -26.47 16.87
CA SER A 157 -7.18 -26.74 15.66
C SER A 157 -8.31 -25.73 15.53
N PRO A 158 -8.90 -25.56 14.33
CA PRO A 158 -10.07 -24.71 14.14
C PRO A 158 -11.28 -25.13 15.02
N ALA A 159 -11.44 -26.42 15.30
CA ALA A 159 -12.47 -26.90 16.20
C ALA A 159 -12.18 -26.49 17.66
N ALA A 160 -10.92 -26.46 18.08
CA ALA A 160 -10.51 -25.96 19.39
C ALA A 160 -10.73 -24.46 19.53
N VAL A 161 -10.46 -23.65 18.47
CA VAL A 161 -10.78 -22.23 18.42
C VAL A 161 -12.27 -22.01 18.69
N MET A 162 -13.14 -22.72 18.01
CA MET A 162 -14.59 -22.61 18.18
C MET A 162 -15.04 -23.05 19.58
N LYS A 163 -14.36 -24.03 20.18
CA LYS A 163 -14.63 -24.49 21.57
C LYS A 163 -14.22 -23.42 22.59
N GLU A 164 -13.04 -22.81 22.42
CA GLU A 164 -12.55 -21.74 23.30
C GLU A 164 -13.41 -20.46 23.19
N LEU A 165 -13.89 -20.14 21.98
CA LEU A 165 -14.83 -19.03 21.74
C LEU A 165 -16.16 -19.28 22.50
N GLY A 166 -16.57 -20.51 22.65
CA GLY A 166 -17.76 -20.90 23.41
C GLY A 166 -19.07 -20.53 22.74
N SER A 167 -20.15 -20.49 23.56
CA SER A 167 -21.46 -20.06 23.07
C SER A 167 -21.53 -18.53 23.00
N LEU A 168 -21.74 -17.98 21.82
CA LEU A 168 -21.95 -16.56 21.64
C LEU A 168 -23.41 -16.21 21.98
N GLY A 169 -23.59 -15.12 22.70
CA GLY A 169 -24.92 -14.56 23.01
C GLY A 169 -25.63 -14.07 21.75
N ALA A 170 -26.94 -13.80 21.87
CA ALA A 170 -27.76 -13.32 20.75
C ALA A 170 -27.38 -11.91 20.23
N ARG A 171 -26.60 -11.14 21.01
CA ARG A 171 -26.16 -9.77 20.66
C ARG A 171 -24.66 -9.73 20.34
N VAL A 172 -24.18 -10.77 19.65
CA VAL A 172 -22.80 -10.86 19.13
C VAL A 172 -22.85 -10.91 17.61
N THR A 173 -22.02 -10.11 16.97
CA THR A 173 -21.82 -10.16 15.52
C THR A 173 -20.39 -10.58 15.19
N VAL A 174 -20.13 -10.91 13.92
CA VAL A 174 -18.84 -11.37 13.43
C VAL A 174 -18.36 -10.46 12.32
N ILE A 175 -17.07 -10.14 12.29
CA ILE A 175 -16.37 -9.52 11.15
C ILE A 175 -15.37 -10.53 10.59
N GLY A 176 -15.34 -10.66 9.26
CA GLY A 176 -14.38 -11.49 8.55
C GLY A 176 -14.88 -11.93 7.18
N GLU A 177 -13.99 -12.48 6.38
CA GLU A 177 -14.36 -13.04 5.07
C GLU A 177 -15.39 -14.18 5.26
N PRO A 178 -16.39 -14.27 4.35
CA PRO A 178 -17.30 -15.39 4.34
C PRO A 178 -16.54 -16.70 4.14
N THR A 179 -16.47 -17.51 5.17
CA THR A 179 -15.86 -18.84 5.17
C THR A 179 -16.86 -19.81 5.79
N GLY A 180 -16.69 -21.11 5.58
CA GLY A 180 -17.54 -22.11 6.22
C GLY A 180 -17.54 -22.07 7.76
N HIS A 181 -16.69 -21.25 8.37
CA HIS A 181 -16.67 -20.98 9.82
C HIS A 181 -17.52 -19.76 10.18
N THR A 182 -17.41 -18.65 9.43
CA THR A 182 -18.19 -17.41 9.67
C THR A 182 -19.68 -17.57 9.32
N ASP A 183 -20.03 -18.37 8.32
CA ASP A 183 -21.41 -18.59 7.85
C ASP A 183 -22.33 -19.23 8.91
N LYS A 184 -21.76 -19.75 10.01
CA LYS A 184 -22.51 -20.38 11.10
C LYS A 184 -23.10 -19.37 12.10
N PHE A 185 -22.68 -18.10 12.03
CA PHE A 185 -23.13 -17.08 12.97
C PHE A 185 -24.38 -16.35 12.46
N PRO A 186 -25.28 -15.93 13.37
CA PRO A 186 -26.55 -15.30 13.00
C PRO A 186 -26.37 -13.89 12.39
N SER A 187 -25.26 -13.24 12.68
CA SER A 187 -24.90 -11.93 12.12
C SER A 187 -23.43 -11.93 11.71
N VAL A 188 -23.17 -11.63 10.46
CA VAL A 188 -21.82 -11.52 9.87
C VAL A 188 -21.74 -10.23 9.06
N ASN A 189 -20.71 -9.45 9.29
CA ASN A 189 -20.43 -8.22 8.55
C ASN A 189 -21.62 -7.26 8.54
N ASP A 190 -22.16 -6.98 9.74
CA ASP A 190 -23.30 -6.07 9.88
C ASP A 190 -22.96 -4.69 9.28
N THR A 191 -23.81 -4.22 8.38
CA THR A 191 -23.53 -3.01 7.60
C THR A 191 -23.53 -1.73 8.43
N THR A 192 -24.32 -1.67 9.50
CA THR A 192 -24.33 -0.52 10.41
C THR A 192 -23.02 -0.48 11.20
N LEU A 193 -22.63 -1.61 11.78
CA LEU A 193 -21.35 -1.74 12.50
C LEU A 193 -20.18 -1.34 11.58
N LEU A 194 -20.09 -1.95 10.40
CA LEU A 194 -19.00 -1.68 9.45
C LEU A 194 -18.99 -0.22 9.01
N SER A 195 -20.13 0.40 8.75
CA SER A 195 -20.18 1.82 8.36
C SER A 195 -19.61 2.74 9.44
N HIS A 196 -19.91 2.49 10.72
CA HIS A 196 -19.33 3.23 11.84
C HIS A 196 -17.82 3.01 11.96
N LEU A 197 -17.38 1.78 11.87
CA LEU A 197 -15.96 1.44 11.95
C LEU A 197 -15.17 2.00 10.74
N ASP A 198 -15.68 1.81 9.51
CA ASP A 198 -15.07 2.33 8.29
C ASP A 198 -14.93 3.86 8.32
N TYR A 199 -15.99 4.55 8.79
CA TYR A 199 -15.96 6.01 8.91
C TYR A 199 -14.88 6.48 9.89
N SER A 200 -14.74 5.79 11.02
CA SER A 200 -13.79 6.13 12.07
C SER A 200 -12.33 5.81 11.69
N ARG A 201 -12.08 4.84 10.80
CA ARG A 201 -10.73 4.49 10.33
C ARG A 201 -10.01 5.61 9.58
N ALA A 202 -10.75 6.62 9.09
CA ALA A 202 -10.13 7.81 8.52
C ALA A 202 -9.27 8.58 9.54
N TYR A 203 -9.67 8.58 10.81
CA TYR A 203 -8.99 9.28 11.91
C TYR A 203 -7.93 8.36 12.53
N LYS A 204 -6.66 8.61 12.22
CA LYS A 204 -5.53 7.81 12.72
C LYS A 204 -5.16 8.23 14.13
N THR A 205 -4.98 7.25 15.01
CA THR A 205 -4.38 7.45 16.32
C THR A 205 -2.88 7.74 16.19
N SER A 206 -2.24 8.19 17.26
CA SER A 206 -0.79 8.44 17.25
C SER A 206 0.03 7.18 16.95
N TYR A 207 -0.43 6.00 17.41
CA TYR A 207 0.18 4.71 17.08
C TYR A 207 0.08 4.41 15.57
N GLU A 208 -1.10 4.57 14.97
CA GLU A 208 -1.32 4.33 13.55
C GLU A 208 -0.44 5.25 12.68
N VAL A 209 -0.34 6.54 13.07
CA VAL A 209 0.56 7.50 12.41
C VAL A 209 2.02 7.06 12.52
N ALA A 210 2.47 6.61 13.70
CA ALA A 210 3.84 6.13 13.89
C ALA A 210 4.14 4.89 13.03
N CYS A 211 3.17 3.97 12.88
CA CYS A 211 3.29 2.82 11.99
C CYS A 211 3.44 3.24 10.52
N ILE A 212 2.58 4.16 10.04
CA ILE A 212 2.62 4.66 8.65
C ILE A 212 3.93 5.42 8.40
N GLU A 213 4.39 6.23 9.36
CA GLU A 213 5.65 6.96 9.26
C GLU A 213 6.85 6.01 9.16
N THR A 214 6.88 4.95 9.97
CA THR A 214 7.90 3.90 9.89
C THR A 214 7.82 3.13 8.56
N ALA A 215 6.62 2.83 8.07
CA ALA A 215 6.43 2.20 6.76
C ALA A 215 6.98 3.08 5.62
N ASN A 216 6.80 4.40 5.69
CA ASN A 216 7.39 5.35 4.74
C ASN A 216 8.93 5.32 4.79
N GLU A 217 9.54 5.21 5.96
CA GLU A 217 11.00 5.12 6.10
C GLU A 217 11.57 3.83 5.52
N ILE A 218 10.89 2.70 5.76
CA ILE A 218 11.25 1.41 5.17
C ILE A 218 11.15 1.47 3.64
N ALA A 219 10.04 1.97 3.11
CA ALA A 219 9.85 2.12 1.67
C ALA A 219 10.88 3.06 1.03
N ALA A 220 11.23 4.17 1.70
CA ALA A 220 12.21 5.15 1.22
C ALA A 220 13.58 4.53 0.96
N ILE A 221 14.03 3.60 1.82
CA ILE A 221 15.30 2.87 1.62
C ILE A 221 15.24 2.08 0.31
N GLY A 222 14.13 1.35 0.06
CA GLY A 222 13.91 0.61 -1.17
C GLY A 222 13.88 1.51 -2.41
N HIS A 223 13.19 2.65 -2.34
CA HIS A 223 13.13 3.65 -3.41
C HIS A 223 14.51 4.19 -3.78
N ILE A 224 15.30 4.61 -2.81
CA ILE A 224 16.64 5.15 -3.04
C ILE A 224 17.56 4.07 -3.63
N ALA A 225 17.50 2.85 -3.14
CA ALA A 225 18.27 1.73 -3.67
C ALA A 225 17.92 1.45 -5.14
N ALA A 226 16.63 1.35 -5.48
CA ALA A 226 16.17 1.14 -6.85
C ALA A 226 16.58 2.30 -7.78
N GLN A 227 16.45 3.55 -7.33
CA GLN A 227 16.86 4.73 -8.10
C GLN A 227 18.38 4.76 -8.37
N ARG A 228 19.20 4.41 -7.38
CA ARG A 228 20.68 4.33 -7.54
C ARG A 228 21.10 3.22 -8.52
N ALA A 229 20.28 2.17 -8.67
CA ALA A 229 20.57 1.02 -9.54
C ALA A 229 20.17 1.21 -11.01
N ILE A 230 19.50 2.31 -11.36
CA ILE A 230 19.05 2.54 -12.74
C ILE A 230 20.25 2.66 -13.69
N SER A 231 20.29 1.78 -14.70
CA SER A 231 21.27 1.78 -15.78
C SER A 231 20.66 1.20 -17.05
N ASP A 232 21.33 1.32 -18.19
CA ASP A 232 20.86 0.73 -19.46
C ASP A 232 20.89 -0.81 -19.49
N GLY A 233 21.48 -1.43 -18.46
CA GLY A 233 21.52 -2.89 -18.31
C GLY A 233 20.64 -3.43 -17.18
N THR A 234 19.85 -2.58 -16.51
CA THR A 234 19.01 -2.98 -15.38
C THR A 234 17.55 -3.17 -15.85
N SER A 235 16.98 -4.34 -15.58
CA SER A 235 15.59 -4.65 -15.92
C SER A 235 14.61 -4.21 -14.82
N GLU A 236 13.32 -4.17 -15.13
CA GLU A 236 12.27 -3.92 -14.13
C GLU A 236 12.25 -5.01 -13.05
N PHE A 237 12.52 -6.25 -13.46
CA PHE A 237 12.65 -7.39 -12.55
C PHE A 237 13.79 -7.19 -11.56
N ASP A 238 14.96 -6.75 -12.00
CA ASP A 238 16.11 -6.48 -11.13
C ASP A 238 15.81 -5.34 -10.16
N LEU A 239 15.22 -4.24 -10.64
CA LEU A 239 14.84 -3.08 -9.82
C LEU A 239 13.82 -3.45 -8.73
N HIS A 240 12.85 -4.32 -9.05
CA HIS A 240 11.90 -4.85 -8.07
C HIS A 240 12.63 -5.62 -6.95
N HIS A 241 13.53 -6.53 -7.30
CA HIS A 241 14.28 -7.31 -6.31
C HIS A 241 15.22 -6.45 -5.47
N ILE A 242 15.82 -5.42 -6.07
CA ILE A 242 16.63 -4.44 -5.35
C ILE A 242 15.77 -3.68 -4.33
N TYR A 243 14.56 -3.25 -4.72
CA TYR A 243 13.62 -2.62 -3.79
C TYR A 243 13.28 -3.54 -2.61
N CYS A 244 12.84 -4.77 -2.89
CA CYS A 244 12.47 -5.75 -1.85
C CYS A 244 13.64 -6.07 -0.92
N ALA A 245 14.82 -6.30 -1.47
CA ALA A 245 16.03 -6.58 -0.68
C ALA A 245 16.43 -5.41 0.22
N ALA A 246 16.33 -4.16 -0.28
CA ALA A 246 16.71 -2.97 0.46
C ALA A 246 15.69 -2.59 1.52
N SER A 247 14.40 -2.75 1.25
CA SER A 247 13.32 -2.49 2.22
C SER A 247 13.14 -3.64 3.22
N GLY A 248 13.76 -4.82 2.99
CA GLY A 248 13.56 -6.00 3.81
C GLY A 248 12.14 -6.56 3.75
N GLN A 249 11.39 -6.26 2.68
CA GLN A 249 10.03 -6.74 2.47
C GLN A 249 10.03 -7.88 1.45
N THR A 250 9.39 -8.99 1.79
CA THR A 250 9.06 -10.04 0.82
C THR A 250 7.81 -9.66 0.04
N GLU A 251 7.48 -10.37 -1.05
CA GLU A 251 6.23 -10.14 -1.79
C GLU A 251 4.98 -10.32 -0.92
N ALA A 252 5.06 -11.14 0.14
CA ALA A 252 3.97 -11.35 1.08
C ALA A 252 3.81 -10.18 2.08
N ASP A 253 4.89 -9.45 2.34
CA ASP A 253 4.89 -8.29 3.23
C ASP A 253 4.47 -7.01 2.53
N LEU A 254 4.59 -6.95 1.19
CA LEU A 254 4.24 -5.75 0.44
C LEU A 254 2.75 -5.42 0.60
N PRO A 255 2.39 -4.16 0.90
CA PRO A 255 0.99 -3.74 1.01
C PRO A 255 0.23 -3.83 -0.31
N TYR A 256 0.94 -3.77 -1.43
CA TYR A 256 0.46 -3.97 -2.79
C TYR A 256 1.61 -4.40 -3.71
N PRO A 257 1.31 -5.05 -4.86
CA PRO A 257 2.34 -5.41 -5.84
C PRO A 257 3.02 -4.16 -6.40
N ASN A 258 4.34 -4.08 -6.27
CA ASN A 258 5.12 -2.95 -6.77
C ASN A 258 4.90 -2.69 -8.25
N ILE A 259 4.78 -1.44 -8.63
CA ILE A 259 4.80 -0.95 -10.01
C ILE A 259 6.21 -0.44 -10.30
N ILE A 260 6.94 -1.17 -11.10
CA ILE A 260 8.30 -0.84 -11.55
C ILE A 260 8.22 -0.72 -13.07
N ALA A 261 8.26 0.48 -13.58
CA ALA A 261 8.03 0.74 -14.99
C ALA A 261 9.14 1.56 -15.62
N LEU A 262 9.76 1.01 -16.64
CA LEU A 262 10.75 1.69 -17.48
C LEU A 262 10.09 2.21 -18.76
N ASN A 263 10.42 3.41 -19.14
CA ASN A 263 10.01 4.02 -20.41
C ASN A 263 8.48 4.04 -20.60
N GLU A 264 7.99 3.60 -21.76
CA GLU A 264 6.56 3.58 -22.14
C GLU A 264 5.69 2.75 -21.20
N HIS A 265 6.25 1.82 -20.43
CA HIS A 265 5.50 1.02 -19.46
C HIS A 265 4.86 1.88 -18.36
N ALA A 266 5.44 3.04 -18.05
CA ALA A 266 4.90 4.00 -17.08
C ALA A 266 3.56 4.64 -17.53
N SER A 267 3.12 4.41 -18.77
CA SER A 267 1.77 4.78 -19.22
C SER A 267 0.68 3.83 -18.77
N THR A 268 1.03 2.65 -18.28
CA THR A 268 0.09 1.66 -17.72
C THR A 268 0.00 1.86 -16.22
N LEU A 269 -1.13 2.37 -15.73
CA LEU A 269 -1.28 2.80 -14.32
C LEU A 269 -0.97 1.71 -13.30
N HIS A 270 -1.43 0.46 -13.54
CA HIS A 270 -1.15 -0.70 -12.70
C HIS A 270 -0.27 -1.70 -13.45
N TYR A 271 0.92 -1.28 -13.82
CA TYR A 271 1.89 -2.11 -14.54
C TYR A 271 2.58 -3.08 -13.57
N GLN A 272 2.41 -4.38 -13.80
CA GLN A 272 2.91 -5.44 -12.89
C GLN A 272 3.67 -6.56 -13.62
N LYS A 273 4.08 -6.34 -14.90
CA LYS A 273 4.73 -7.41 -15.67
C LYS A 273 6.17 -7.67 -15.28
N LEU A 274 6.88 -6.66 -14.77
CA LEU A 274 8.28 -6.75 -14.38
C LEU A 274 9.14 -7.43 -15.47
N GLN A 275 9.37 -6.73 -16.59
CA GLN A 275 10.16 -7.26 -17.71
C GLN A 275 11.56 -7.68 -17.24
N ARG A 276 11.98 -8.87 -17.68
CA ARG A 276 13.29 -9.45 -17.32
C ARG A 276 14.43 -8.98 -18.22
N GLU A 277 14.10 -8.47 -19.39
CA GLU A 277 15.06 -7.89 -20.32
C GLU A 277 15.11 -6.38 -20.12
N ALA A 278 16.31 -5.86 -19.92
CA ALA A 278 16.52 -4.41 -19.83
C ALA A 278 16.22 -3.76 -21.19
N PRO A 279 15.62 -2.55 -21.20
CA PRO A 279 15.44 -1.82 -22.44
C PRO A 279 16.81 -1.44 -23.05
N LYS A 280 16.87 -1.31 -24.37
CA LYS A 280 18.10 -0.88 -25.06
C LYS A 280 18.62 0.48 -24.57
N LYS A 281 17.70 1.34 -24.17
CA LYS A 281 17.97 2.64 -23.56
C LYS A 281 16.89 2.94 -22.53
N THR A 282 17.31 3.22 -21.31
CA THR A 282 16.43 3.71 -20.25
C THR A 282 16.30 5.22 -20.35
N GLN A 283 15.10 5.73 -20.62
CA GLN A 283 14.79 7.15 -20.71
C GLN A 283 14.14 7.68 -19.45
N SER A 284 13.23 6.87 -18.88
CA SER A 284 12.46 7.17 -17.67
C SER A 284 12.33 5.96 -16.80
N PHE A 285 12.09 6.18 -15.52
CA PHE A 285 11.80 5.17 -14.51
C PHE A 285 10.71 5.68 -13.58
N LEU A 286 9.62 4.95 -13.48
CA LEU A 286 8.58 5.15 -12.49
C LEU A 286 8.60 3.98 -11.53
N ILE A 287 8.68 4.28 -10.25
CA ILE A 287 8.50 3.33 -9.15
C ILE A 287 7.35 3.78 -8.28
N ASP A 288 6.38 2.90 -8.08
CA ASP A 288 5.29 3.02 -7.14
C ASP A 288 5.31 1.77 -6.27
N ALA A 289 5.75 1.95 -5.05
CA ALA A 289 6.07 0.86 -4.14
C ALA A 289 5.97 1.34 -2.69
N GLY A 290 5.27 0.55 -1.88
CA GLY A 290 5.09 0.77 -0.45
C GLY A 290 5.76 -0.31 0.39
N ALA A 291 5.80 -0.08 1.69
CA ALA A 291 6.15 -1.07 2.70
C ALA A 291 5.06 -1.11 3.78
N GLN A 292 5.16 -2.04 4.70
CA GLN A 292 4.27 -2.05 5.87
C GLN A 292 5.07 -2.08 7.18
N CYS A 293 4.45 -1.53 8.23
CA CYS A 293 4.91 -1.66 9.61
C CYS A 293 3.70 -1.95 10.50
N ASN A 294 3.75 -3.02 11.28
CA ASN A 294 2.64 -3.46 12.17
C ASN A 294 1.29 -3.53 11.45
N GLY A 295 1.28 -3.91 10.16
CA GLY A 295 0.07 -4.03 9.34
C GLY A 295 -0.43 -2.72 8.70
N TYR A 296 0.22 -1.58 8.92
CA TYR A 296 -0.09 -0.30 8.29
C TYR A 296 0.80 -0.06 7.07
N ALA A 297 0.20 0.45 5.99
CA ALA A 297 0.85 0.65 4.71
C ALA A 297 1.45 2.06 4.56
N SER A 298 2.48 2.17 3.73
CA SER A 298 2.85 3.40 3.02
C SER A 298 2.56 3.26 1.53
N ASP A 299 2.43 4.39 0.84
CA ASP A 299 2.18 4.47 -0.59
C ASP A 299 3.01 5.60 -1.21
N ILE A 300 4.00 5.23 -2.03
CA ILE A 300 5.00 6.18 -2.52
C ILE A 300 5.23 5.97 -4.02
N THR A 301 5.06 7.03 -4.80
CA THR A 301 5.50 7.02 -6.21
C THR A 301 6.56 8.07 -6.48
N ARG A 302 7.58 7.69 -7.24
CA ARG A 302 8.59 8.59 -7.80
C ARG A 302 8.85 8.28 -9.28
N THR A 303 9.05 9.36 -10.04
CA THR A 303 9.46 9.26 -11.44
C THR A 303 10.79 9.95 -11.64
N CYS A 304 11.71 9.32 -12.36
CA CYS A 304 13.03 9.84 -12.70
C CYS A 304 13.23 9.86 -14.21
N ALA A 305 13.95 10.85 -14.73
CA ALA A 305 14.50 10.88 -16.07
C ALA A 305 16.00 10.60 -16.03
N ARG A 306 16.52 9.95 -17.08
CA ARG A 306 17.96 9.64 -17.20
C ARG A 306 18.82 10.81 -17.64
N ASP A 307 18.23 11.81 -18.27
CA ASP A 307 18.92 12.95 -18.84
C ASP A 307 18.15 14.26 -18.60
N HIS A 308 18.80 15.38 -18.89
CA HIS A 308 18.19 16.70 -18.88
C HIS A 308 17.35 16.91 -20.16
N SER A 309 16.17 16.35 -20.20
CA SER A 309 15.24 16.32 -21.32
C SER A 309 14.00 17.17 -21.05
N PRO A 310 13.17 17.43 -22.07
CA PRO A 310 11.84 18.01 -21.85
C PRO A 310 10.99 17.20 -20.85
N PHE A 311 11.20 15.88 -20.77
CA PHE A 311 10.53 15.02 -19.80
C PHE A 311 11.01 15.28 -18.35
N ALA A 312 12.33 15.50 -18.14
CA ALA A 312 12.85 15.90 -16.84
C ALA A 312 12.25 17.24 -16.36
N ALA A 313 12.17 18.23 -17.25
CA ALA A 313 11.53 19.52 -16.93
C ALA A 313 10.02 19.38 -16.61
N LEU A 314 9.35 18.39 -17.21
CA LEU A 314 7.97 18.07 -16.89
C LEU A 314 7.85 17.43 -15.52
N ILE A 315 8.78 16.51 -15.14
CA ILE A 315 8.87 15.95 -13.78
C ILE A 315 9.02 17.07 -12.74
N ASP A 316 9.94 18.02 -12.96
CA ASP A 316 10.14 19.16 -12.05
C ASP A 316 8.84 19.97 -11.83
N SER A 317 8.05 20.15 -12.90
CA SER A 317 6.77 20.85 -12.81
C SER A 317 5.72 20.03 -12.05
N MET A 318 5.70 18.71 -12.21
CA MET A 318 4.83 17.81 -11.46
C MET A 318 5.21 17.75 -9.98
N GLU A 319 6.50 17.76 -9.66
CA GLU A 319 7.00 17.87 -8.28
C GLU A 319 6.50 19.13 -7.57
N ILE A 320 6.60 20.29 -8.24
CA ILE A 320 6.11 21.57 -7.71
C ILE A 320 4.58 21.54 -7.51
N MET A 321 3.85 20.95 -8.46
CA MET A 321 2.40 20.77 -8.37
C MET A 321 2.03 19.90 -7.16
N GLN A 322 2.65 18.75 -7.04
CA GLN A 322 2.37 17.78 -5.98
C GLN A 322 2.63 18.39 -4.60
N GLN A 323 3.78 19.03 -4.38
CA GLN A 323 4.08 19.73 -3.12
C GLN A 323 3.08 20.87 -2.82
N THR A 324 2.58 21.54 -3.87
CA THR A 324 1.56 22.57 -3.71
C THR A 324 0.24 21.98 -3.24
N LEU A 325 -0.15 20.81 -3.77
CA LEU A 325 -1.34 20.08 -3.35
C LEU A 325 -1.20 19.53 -1.92
N CYS A 326 -0.04 18.99 -1.55
CA CYS A 326 0.23 18.57 -0.18
C CYS A 326 0.03 19.72 0.83
N ARG A 327 0.54 20.92 0.52
CA ARG A 327 0.34 22.11 1.37
C ARG A 327 -1.11 22.61 1.43
N LYS A 328 -1.95 22.22 0.48
CA LYS A 328 -3.38 22.54 0.43
C LYS A 328 -4.27 21.46 1.07
N ALA A 329 -3.74 20.30 1.38
CA ALA A 329 -4.45 19.25 2.08
C ALA A 329 -4.58 19.58 3.58
N LEU A 330 -5.40 20.57 3.89
CA LEU A 330 -5.60 21.13 5.22
C LEU A 330 -6.94 20.67 5.81
N SER A 331 -7.06 20.73 7.12
CA SER A 331 -8.35 20.59 7.80
C SER A 331 -9.40 21.54 7.21
N GLY A 332 -10.59 21.02 6.91
CA GLY A 332 -11.67 21.77 6.27
C GLY A 332 -11.58 21.87 4.74
N THR A 333 -10.56 21.33 4.11
CA THR A 333 -10.47 21.26 2.64
C THR A 333 -11.40 20.16 2.11
N ASP A 334 -12.26 20.48 1.15
CA ASP A 334 -13.01 19.47 0.39
C ASP A 334 -12.08 18.77 -0.59
N PHE A 335 -11.95 17.44 -0.47
CA PHE A 335 -11.02 16.68 -1.32
C PHE A 335 -11.44 16.68 -2.81
N VAL A 336 -12.73 16.84 -3.10
CA VAL A 336 -13.22 17.04 -4.47
C VAL A 336 -12.68 18.34 -5.05
N GLU A 337 -12.73 19.44 -4.28
CA GLU A 337 -12.18 20.74 -4.71
C GLU A 337 -10.65 20.71 -4.84
N LEU A 338 -9.98 19.90 -3.98
CA LEU A 338 -8.52 19.69 -4.10
C LEU A 338 -8.18 18.93 -5.38
N ASN A 339 -8.97 17.93 -5.76
CA ASN A 339 -8.84 17.22 -7.03
C ASN A 339 -9.06 18.17 -8.24
N ASP A 340 -10.06 19.05 -8.18
CA ASP A 340 -10.27 20.07 -9.21
C ASP A 340 -9.08 21.03 -9.30
N THR A 341 -8.52 21.41 -8.16
CA THR A 341 -7.30 22.22 -8.11
C THR A 341 -6.13 21.52 -8.82
N ALA A 342 -6.00 20.19 -8.63
CA ALA A 342 -4.98 19.41 -9.33
C ALA A 342 -5.17 19.47 -10.85
N HIS A 343 -6.38 19.32 -11.37
CA HIS A 343 -6.65 19.43 -12.80
C HIS A 343 -6.37 20.84 -13.37
N ARG A 344 -6.67 21.91 -12.60
CA ARG A 344 -6.34 23.29 -13.02
C ARG A 344 -4.83 23.52 -13.08
N LEU A 345 -4.08 23.04 -12.08
CA LEU A 345 -2.62 23.12 -12.10
C LEU A 345 -2.02 22.31 -13.24
N LEU A 346 -2.58 21.11 -13.51
CA LEU A 346 -2.16 20.28 -14.64
C LEU A 346 -2.39 21.00 -15.99
N ALA A 347 -3.52 21.67 -16.18
CA ALA A 347 -3.79 22.46 -17.40
C ALA A 347 -2.71 23.51 -17.63
N GLY A 348 -2.30 24.24 -16.58
CA GLY A 348 -1.18 25.18 -16.63
C GLY A 348 0.16 24.53 -16.99
N ILE A 349 0.42 23.32 -16.48
CA ILE A 349 1.63 22.55 -16.82
C ILE A 349 1.59 22.11 -18.28
N LEU A 350 0.48 21.58 -18.78
CA LEU A 350 0.30 21.19 -20.18
C LEU A 350 0.57 22.36 -21.11
N LYS A 351 0.06 23.56 -20.78
CA LYS A 351 0.29 24.79 -21.55
C LYS A 351 1.74 25.23 -21.47
N LYS A 352 2.33 25.30 -20.28
CA LYS A 352 3.73 25.72 -20.05
C LYS A 352 4.72 24.88 -20.88
N HIS A 353 4.47 23.56 -20.97
CA HIS A 353 5.32 22.64 -21.73
C HIS A 353 4.92 22.49 -23.19
N GLY A 354 3.97 23.31 -23.68
CA GLY A 354 3.52 23.31 -25.05
C GLY A 354 2.85 22.03 -25.52
N LEU A 355 2.22 21.29 -24.61
CA LEU A 355 1.47 20.07 -24.91
C LEU A 355 0.05 20.37 -25.39
N ILE A 356 -0.46 21.55 -25.04
CA ILE A 356 -1.73 22.09 -25.53
C ILE A 356 -1.52 23.50 -26.15
N ARG A 357 -2.44 23.86 -27.05
CA ARG A 357 -2.45 25.16 -27.76
C ARG A 357 -3.52 26.10 -27.24
N CYS A 358 -4.56 25.59 -26.59
CA CYS A 358 -5.62 26.36 -25.95
C CYS A 358 -5.16 26.96 -24.62
N ASP A 359 -6.02 27.79 -24.04
CA ASP A 359 -5.78 28.29 -22.69
C ASP A 359 -6.01 27.18 -21.62
N ASP A 360 -5.38 27.35 -20.47
CA ASP A 360 -5.47 26.42 -19.35
C ASP A 360 -6.89 26.31 -18.79
N ASP A 361 -7.62 27.42 -18.68
CA ASP A 361 -9.04 27.41 -18.30
C ASP A 361 -9.91 26.64 -19.31
N GLU A 362 -9.66 26.78 -20.60
CA GLU A 362 -10.33 26.02 -21.66
C GLU A 362 -10.01 24.53 -21.56
N ALA A 363 -8.72 24.18 -21.36
CA ALA A 363 -8.28 22.79 -21.22
C ALA A 363 -8.94 22.09 -20.02
N TYR A 364 -9.07 22.79 -18.89
CA TYR A 364 -9.77 22.28 -17.71
C TYR A 364 -11.29 22.14 -17.99
N ALA A 365 -11.94 23.20 -18.44
CA ALA A 365 -13.39 23.23 -18.63
C ALA A 365 -13.91 22.16 -19.61
N HIS A 366 -13.14 21.89 -20.66
CA HIS A 366 -13.46 20.87 -21.66
C HIS A 366 -12.91 19.47 -21.32
N GLY A 367 -12.21 19.31 -20.19
CA GLY A 367 -11.75 18.03 -19.70
C GLY A 367 -10.56 17.42 -20.44
N ILE A 368 -9.77 18.24 -21.15
CA ILE A 368 -8.52 17.75 -21.78
C ILE A 368 -7.58 17.17 -20.71
N THR A 369 -7.53 17.76 -19.53
CA THR A 369 -6.70 17.28 -18.42
C THR A 369 -7.04 15.86 -17.96
N ARG A 370 -8.28 15.41 -18.11
CA ARG A 370 -8.73 14.06 -17.76
C ARG A 370 -8.16 12.97 -18.66
N THR A 371 -7.74 13.34 -19.87
CA THR A 371 -6.98 12.41 -20.74
C THR A 371 -5.59 12.11 -20.20
N PHE A 372 -4.97 13.10 -19.54
CA PHE A 372 -3.61 12.99 -19.00
C PHE A 372 -3.57 12.57 -17.54
N LEU A 373 -4.64 12.83 -16.76
CA LEU A 373 -4.84 12.37 -15.38
C LEU A 373 -6.21 11.71 -15.27
N PRO A 374 -6.31 10.41 -15.59
CA PRO A 374 -7.59 9.69 -15.63
C PRO A 374 -8.04 9.14 -14.28
N HIS A 375 -7.22 9.18 -13.25
CA HIS A 375 -7.54 8.73 -11.89
C HIS A 375 -7.79 9.91 -10.94
N GLY A 376 -8.20 9.62 -9.70
CA GLY A 376 -8.37 10.63 -8.66
C GLY A 376 -7.05 11.09 -8.07
N LEU A 377 -7.06 12.23 -7.39
CA LEU A 377 -5.87 12.83 -6.76
C LEU A 377 -5.27 11.98 -5.64
N GLY A 378 -6.05 11.06 -5.04
CA GLY A 378 -5.60 10.25 -3.94
C GLY A 378 -6.74 9.58 -3.17
N HIS A 379 -6.40 8.99 -2.04
CA HIS A 379 -7.30 8.18 -1.21
C HIS A 379 -6.87 8.23 0.28
N LEU A 380 -7.70 7.69 1.16
CA LEU A 380 -7.28 7.38 2.53
C LEU A 380 -6.27 6.24 2.52
N LEU A 381 -5.31 6.31 3.43
CA LEU A 381 -4.26 5.30 3.64
C LEU A 381 -4.27 4.84 5.10
N GLY A 382 -3.99 3.57 5.35
CA GLY A 382 -3.90 3.01 6.71
C GLY A 382 -3.66 1.51 6.73
N LEU A 383 -4.58 0.76 7.35
CA LEU A 383 -4.58 -0.71 7.37
C LEU A 383 -4.68 -1.33 5.98
N GLN A 384 -5.25 -0.61 5.05
CA GLN A 384 -5.27 -0.94 3.63
C GLN A 384 -4.68 0.23 2.86
N VAL A 385 -4.03 -0.05 1.73
CA VAL A 385 -3.50 0.99 0.84
C VAL A 385 -4.63 1.91 0.40
N HIS A 386 -5.65 1.37 -0.24
CA HIS A 386 -6.91 2.07 -0.49
C HIS A 386 -7.82 1.86 0.72
N ASP A 387 -7.66 2.68 1.75
CA ASP A 387 -8.40 2.49 2.99
C ASP A 387 -9.89 2.82 2.84
N VAL A 388 -10.69 2.20 3.69
CA VAL A 388 -12.16 2.33 3.67
C VAL A 388 -12.65 3.68 4.17
N GLY A 389 -13.93 3.98 3.98
CA GLY A 389 -14.57 5.18 4.51
C GLY A 389 -14.38 6.46 3.69
N GLY A 390 -13.57 6.45 2.62
CA GLY A 390 -13.27 7.65 1.82
C GLY A 390 -14.48 8.31 1.16
N ARG A 391 -15.56 7.56 0.93
CA ARG A 391 -16.82 8.06 0.34
C ARG A 391 -17.98 8.09 1.33
N LEU A 392 -17.74 7.87 2.62
CA LEU A 392 -18.78 7.97 3.66
C LEU A 392 -18.95 9.42 4.09
N ALA A 393 -20.17 9.95 3.92
CA ALA A 393 -20.53 11.29 4.37
C ALA A 393 -20.82 11.32 5.89
N SER A 394 -21.22 10.18 6.46
CA SER A 394 -21.47 10.02 7.88
C SER A 394 -21.17 8.61 8.36
N SER A 395 -21.02 8.41 9.67
CA SER A 395 -20.85 7.11 10.28
C SER A 395 -22.08 6.20 10.13
N GLY A 396 -23.25 6.76 9.85
CA GLY A 396 -24.48 6.00 9.56
C GLY A 396 -24.52 5.32 8.20
N GLY A 397 -23.44 5.41 7.40
CA GLY A 397 -23.32 4.74 6.09
C GLY A 397 -23.81 5.58 4.92
N GLU A 398 -24.21 6.83 5.14
CA GLU A 398 -24.51 7.76 4.05
C GLU A 398 -23.26 7.98 3.19
N ARG A 399 -23.44 8.00 1.86
CA ARG A 399 -22.33 8.12 0.90
C ARG A 399 -22.40 9.45 0.16
N ARG A 400 -21.20 9.99 -0.12
CA ARG A 400 -21.00 11.07 -1.07
C ARG A 400 -20.24 10.49 -2.27
N ASP A 401 -20.96 10.20 -3.34
CA ASP A 401 -20.31 9.67 -4.56
C ASP A 401 -19.47 10.74 -5.25
N PRO A 402 -18.43 10.35 -6.00
CA PRO A 402 -17.60 11.28 -6.74
C PRO A 402 -18.39 11.97 -7.86
N PRO A 403 -18.01 13.19 -8.26
CA PRO A 403 -18.60 13.87 -9.41
C PRO A 403 -18.48 13.03 -10.68
N GLY A 404 -19.47 13.18 -11.59
CA GLY A 404 -19.50 12.42 -12.84
C GLY A 404 -18.29 12.67 -13.75
N GLU A 405 -17.66 13.83 -13.67
CA GLU A 405 -16.42 14.19 -14.35
C GLU A 405 -15.17 13.53 -13.74
N HIS A 406 -15.22 13.06 -12.47
CA HIS A 406 -14.14 12.40 -11.76
C HIS A 406 -14.58 11.08 -11.12
N PRO A 407 -15.13 10.11 -11.89
CA PRO A 407 -15.76 8.91 -11.34
C PRO A 407 -14.78 8.00 -10.59
N MET A 408 -13.49 8.14 -10.87
CA MET A 408 -12.43 7.33 -10.25
C MET A 408 -11.93 7.89 -8.91
N LEU A 409 -12.42 9.07 -8.47
CA LEU A 409 -12.00 9.66 -7.20
C LEU A 409 -12.45 8.77 -6.02
N ARG A 410 -11.49 8.37 -5.19
CA ARG A 410 -11.70 7.44 -4.06
C ARG A 410 -12.06 8.14 -2.76
N LEU A 411 -11.70 9.43 -2.60
CA LEU A 411 -11.96 10.25 -1.43
C LEU A 411 -12.82 11.43 -1.81
N THR A 412 -13.96 11.59 -1.12
CA THR A 412 -14.92 12.69 -1.37
C THR A 412 -15.27 13.46 -0.09
N ARG A 413 -14.58 13.16 1.03
CA ARG A 413 -14.82 13.81 2.33
C ARG A 413 -14.14 15.16 2.42
N MET A 414 -14.64 15.97 3.35
CA MET A 414 -13.87 17.08 3.92
C MET A 414 -12.69 16.48 4.67
N LEU A 415 -11.50 17.04 4.50
CA LEU A 415 -10.33 16.63 5.26
C LEU A 415 -10.43 17.09 6.70
N GLU A 416 -10.08 16.20 7.62
CA GLU A 416 -10.15 16.46 9.07
C GLU A 416 -8.83 16.03 9.72
N PRO A 417 -8.47 16.62 10.89
CA PRO A 417 -7.27 16.22 11.62
C PRO A 417 -7.28 14.70 11.91
N GLY A 418 -6.13 14.07 11.78
CA GLY A 418 -5.98 12.62 11.91
C GLY A 418 -6.13 11.84 10.61
N PHE A 419 -6.61 12.45 9.50
CA PHE A 419 -6.62 11.77 8.21
C PHE A 419 -5.20 11.63 7.68
N VAL A 420 -4.87 10.43 7.20
CA VAL A 420 -3.70 10.21 6.34
C VAL A 420 -4.21 9.91 4.94
N VAL A 421 -3.74 10.68 3.97
CA VAL A 421 -4.18 10.62 2.57
C VAL A 421 -2.98 10.59 1.64
N THR A 422 -3.11 9.90 0.51
CA THR A 422 -2.16 10.05 -0.60
C THR A 422 -2.45 11.32 -1.38
N ILE A 423 -1.41 11.95 -1.91
CA ILE A 423 -1.48 13.05 -2.88
C ILE A 423 -0.60 12.65 -4.07
N GLU A 424 -1.23 12.15 -5.13
CA GLU A 424 -0.62 11.42 -6.23
C GLU A 424 -0.94 11.99 -7.64
N PRO A 425 -0.78 13.29 -7.90
CA PRO A 425 -1.01 13.79 -9.24
C PRO A 425 -0.08 13.12 -10.25
N GLY A 426 -0.59 12.91 -11.46
CA GLY A 426 0.16 12.31 -12.56
C GLY A 426 -0.10 13.01 -13.91
N ILE A 427 0.74 12.68 -14.87
CA ILE A 427 0.55 12.98 -16.28
C ILE A 427 0.98 11.76 -17.09
N TYR A 428 0.06 11.20 -17.86
CA TYR A 428 0.30 9.95 -18.58
C TYR A 428 0.04 10.12 -20.07
N PHE A 429 0.88 9.48 -20.87
CA PHE A 429 0.75 9.43 -22.33
C PHE A 429 0.16 8.08 -22.74
N ILE A 430 -1.11 7.82 -22.33
CA ILE A 430 -1.82 6.55 -22.58
C ILE A 430 -2.33 6.52 -24.03
N PRO A 431 -1.83 5.61 -24.90
CA PRO A 431 -2.17 5.65 -26.33
C PRO A 431 -3.68 5.60 -26.60
N SER A 432 -4.44 4.75 -25.90
CA SER A 432 -5.88 4.63 -26.12
C SER A 432 -6.65 5.91 -25.80
N LEU A 433 -6.32 6.60 -24.69
CA LEU A 433 -6.96 7.87 -24.32
C LEU A 433 -6.56 9.01 -25.25
N LEU A 434 -5.30 9.04 -25.64
CA LEU A 434 -4.80 10.04 -26.62
C LEU A 434 -5.44 9.85 -28.00
N ASP A 435 -5.62 8.61 -28.46
CA ASP A 435 -6.30 8.29 -29.72
C ASP A 435 -7.78 8.68 -29.69
N GLU A 436 -8.44 8.52 -28.55
CA GLU A 436 -9.82 8.98 -28.38
C GLU A 436 -9.89 10.52 -28.42
N LEU A 437 -9.04 11.22 -27.68
CA LEU A 437 -8.97 12.67 -27.70
C LEU A 437 -8.67 13.21 -29.09
N LYS A 438 -7.77 12.58 -29.84
CA LYS A 438 -7.38 12.95 -31.22
C LYS A 438 -8.55 12.93 -32.20
N LYS A 439 -9.55 12.07 -31.96
CA LYS A 439 -10.76 11.95 -32.81
C LYS A 439 -11.80 13.03 -32.52
N THR A 440 -11.70 13.73 -31.39
CA THR A 440 -12.64 14.78 -30.99
C THR A 440 -12.25 16.15 -31.56
N ALA A 441 -13.17 17.13 -31.47
CA ALA A 441 -12.85 18.52 -31.80
C ALA A 441 -11.72 19.09 -30.91
N LEU A 442 -11.63 18.63 -29.67
CA LEU A 442 -10.60 19.01 -28.67
C LEU A 442 -9.20 18.56 -29.07
N GLY A 443 -9.08 17.50 -29.87
CA GLY A 443 -7.79 17.04 -30.38
C GLY A 443 -7.02 18.09 -31.17
N ARG A 444 -7.69 19.13 -31.71
CA ARG A 444 -7.04 20.26 -32.39
C ARG A 444 -6.30 21.20 -31.42
N SER A 445 -6.70 21.20 -30.18
CA SER A 445 -6.08 21.98 -29.10
C SER A 445 -4.83 21.31 -28.52
N VAL A 446 -4.50 20.08 -28.93
CA VAL A 446 -3.32 19.34 -28.49
C VAL A 446 -2.16 19.50 -29.47
N ASN A 447 -0.96 19.60 -28.95
CA ASN A 447 0.28 19.62 -29.74
C ASN A 447 0.82 18.21 -29.91
N TRP A 448 0.35 17.49 -30.91
CA TRP A 448 0.68 16.09 -31.14
C TRP A 448 2.17 15.86 -31.39
N ASP A 449 2.88 16.78 -32.01
CA ASP A 449 4.33 16.66 -32.26
C ASP A 449 5.09 16.58 -30.93
N ASN A 450 4.73 17.41 -29.93
CA ASN A 450 5.34 17.39 -28.62
C ASN A 450 4.91 16.13 -27.83
N ILE A 451 3.65 15.70 -27.95
CA ILE A 451 3.18 14.46 -27.33
C ILE A 451 3.98 13.27 -27.85
N GLU A 452 4.17 13.15 -29.17
CA GLU A 452 4.89 12.05 -29.80
C GLU A 452 6.34 11.94 -29.30
N THR A 453 6.98 13.05 -28.94
CA THR A 453 8.34 13.05 -28.37
C THR A 453 8.38 12.51 -26.94
N LEU A 454 7.27 12.55 -26.19
CA LEU A 454 7.17 12.14 -24.79
C LEU A 454 6.57 10.72 -24.62
N LEU A 455 5.87 10.20 -25.65
CA LEU A 455 5.31 8.84 -25.62
C LEU A 455 6.31 7.77 -25.14
N PRO A 456 7.59 7.78 -25.57
CA PRO A 456 8.56 6.78 -25.13
C PRO A 456 8.90 6.85 -23.64
N CYS A 457 8.54 7.93 -22.93
CA CYS A 457 8.76 8.07 -21.50
C CYS A 457 7.56 7.61 -20.66
N GLY A 458 6.41 7.31 -21.29
CA GLY A 458 5.23 6.70 -20.68
C GLY A 458 4.40 7.63 -19.81
N GLY A 459 4.88 8.02 -18.65
CA GLY A 459 4.12 8.86 -17.72
C GLY A 459 4.92 9.26 -16.49
N ILE A 460 4.32 10.16 -15.71
CA ILE A 460 4.86 10.69 -14.45
C ILE A 460 3.79 10.53 -13.39
N ARG A 461 4.15 10.00 -12.22
CA ARG A 461 3.42 10.12 -10.97
C ARG A 461 4.39 10.54 -9.87
N VAL A 462 3.93 11.43 -9.01
CA VAL A 462 4.63 11.83 -7.79
C VAL A 462 3.62 11.75 -6.66
N GLU A 463 3.91 10.94 -5.66
CA GLU A 463 2.98 10.58 -4.59
C GLU A 463 3.63 10.62 -3.24
N ASP A 464 2.98 11.27 -2.29
CA ASP A 464 3.35 11.32 -0.88
C ASP A 464 2.17 10.99 0.00
N ASP A 465 2.45 10.37 1.15
CA ASP A 465 1.53 10.21 2.27
C ASP A 465 1.52 11.48 3.12
N VAL A 466 0.32 12.02 3.35
CA VAL A 466 0.13 13.30 4.03
C VAL A 466 -0.82 13.15 5.20
N LEU A 467 -0.35 13.45 6.41
CA LEU A 467 -1.16 13.58 7.61
C LEU A 467 -1.77 14.99 7.68
N VAL A 468 -3.08 15.06 7.78
CA VAL A 468 -3.82 16.29 8.07
C VAL A 468 -3.77 16.56 9.59
N THR A 469 -3.40 17.76 9.99
CA THR A 469 -3.33 18.16 11.39
C THR A 469 -4.22 19.37 11.67
N ASP A 470 -4.41 19.73 12.94
CA ASP A 470 -5.18 20.94 13.34
C ASP A 470 -4.60 22.24 12.77
N THR A 471 -3.29 22.29 12.57
CA THR A 471 -2.57 23.51 12.20
C THR A 471 -1.99 23.51 10.79
N GLY A 472 -2.16 22.40 10.05
CA GLY A 472 -1.58 22.28 8.72
C GLY A 472 -1.64 20.86 8.16
N SER A 473 -0.65 20.52 7.34
CA SER A 473 -0.41 19.18 6.85
C SER A 473 1.04 18.76 7.10
N ARG A 474 1.26 17.49 7.45
CA ARG A 474 2.59 16.90 7.63
C ARG A 474 2.82 15.84 6.56
N ASN A 475 3.78 16.07 5.69
CA ASN A 475 4.21 15.09 4.70
C ASN A 475 5.07 14.04 5.40
N LEU A 476 4.69 12.76 5.30
CA LEU A 476 5.38 11.64 5.96
C LEU A 476 6.49 11.07 5.05
N THR A 477 6.34 11.21 3.75
CA THR A 477 7.20 10.57 2.74
C THR A 477 8.51 11.33 2.49
N ARG A 478 8.44 12.67 2.32
CA ARG A 478 9.64 13.44 1.92
C ARG A 478 10.76 13.44 2.93
N PRO A 479 10.50 13.59 4.24
CA PRO A 479 11.55 13.45 5.24
C PRO A 479 12.20 12.07 5.21
N ALA A 480 11.41 11.00 5.01
CA ALA A 480 11.90 9.64 4.93
C ALA A 480 12.86 9.44 3.73
N LEU A 481 12.48 9.95 2.54
CA LEU A 481 13.32 9.90 1.34
C LEU A 481 14.62 10.71 1.49
N LEU A 482 14.57 11.89 2.12
CA LEU A 482 15.76 12.70 2.37
C LEU A 482 16.73 11.97 3.30
N ASN A 483 16.24 11.42 4.41
CA ASN A 483 17.05 10.66 5.37
C ASN A 483 17.68 9.42 4.70
N ALA A 484 16.91 8.68 3.89
CA ALA A 484 17.41 7.50 3.16
C ALA A 484 18.44 7.88 2.06
N ALA A 485 18.35 9.07 1.49
CA ALA A 485 19.31 9.53 0.47
C ALA A 485 20.66 9.96 1.07
N GLU A 486 20.67 10.41 2.33
CA GLU A 486 21.87 10.81 3.09
C GLU A 486 22.60 9.61 3.72
N SER A 487 21.91 8.48 3.89
CA SER A 487 22.46 7.20 4.40
C SER A 487 23.17 6.42 3.30
#